data_5b8c5a0efdca63557ad5cae72a2c9281
#
_entry.id   5b8c5a0efdca63557ad5cae72a2c9281
#
_cell.length_a   1.000
_cell.length_b   1.000
_cell.length_c   1.000
_cell.angle_alpha   90.00
_cell.angle_beta   90.00
_cell.angle_gamma   90.00
#
_symmetry.space_group_name_H-M   'P 1'
#
loop_
_entity.id
_entity.type
_entity.pdbx_description
1 polymer ?
#
loop_
_entity_poly.entity_id
_entity_poly.type
_entity_poly.pdbx_seq_one_letter_code
_entity_poly.pdbx_strand_id
1 'polypeptide(L)'
;MVSEKDLQQLDQPLKQQGLDVQGFESPRILMETVEEDLVPLLDLAHRPVISARQFSREQLIQISRLAAGYETEPQRITRPLTGKILISAFYEPSTRTRLSFESAWHRLGGDIMSITDPATTGIAKGESLFDVGEMLNHYGDMVVLRD
;
A
#
# COMPACT_ATOMS: atom_id res chain seq x y z
N MET A 1 2.92 -16.71 -20.45
CA MET A 1 1.45 -16.67 -20.28
C MET A 1 1.10 -17.88 -19.42
N VAL A 2 0.71 -17.65 -18.16
CA VAL A 2 0.30 -18.74 -17.25
C VAL A 2 -1.03 -19.30 -17.78
N SER A 3 -1.15 -20.62 -17.94
CA SER A 3 -2.36 -21.23 -18.47
C SER A 3 -3.47 -21.29 -17.39
N GLU A 4 -4.75 -21.31 -17.83
CA GLU A 4 -5.89 -21.50 -16.90
C GLU A 4 -5.76 -22.78 -16.04
N LYS A 5 -5.11 -23.83 -16.58
CA LYS A 5 -4.82 -25.07 -15.83
C LYS A 5 -3.81 -24.86 -14.71
N ASP A 6 -2.80 -23.99 -14.90
CA ASP A 6 -1.81 -23.70 -13.88
C ASP A 6 -2.45 -22.90 -12.73
N LEU A 7 -3.39 -22.00 -13.04
CA LEU A 7 -4.17 -21.27 -12.03
C LEU A 7 -5.09 -22.20 -11.23
N GLN A 8 -5.73 -23.18 -11.88
CA GLN A 8 -6.58 -24.17 -11.20
C GLN A 8 -5.78 -25.11 -10.27
N GLN A 9 -4.52 -25.41 -10.59
CA GLN A 9 -3.65 -26.21 -9.72
C GLN A 9 -3.16 -25.42 -8.48
N LEU A 10 -2.99 -24.11 -8.58
CA LEU A 10 -2.65 -23.25 -7.43
C LEU A 10 -3.81 -23.12 -6.43
N ASP A 11 -5.06 -23.21 -6.91
CA ASP A 11 -6.27 -23.10 -6.07
C ASP A 11 -6.54 -24.34 -5.21
N GLN A 12 -6.08 -25.53 -5.64
CA GLN A 12 -6.38 -26.78 -4.94
C GLN A 12 -5.87 -26.88 -3.50
N PRO A 13 -4.64 -26.45 -3.17
CA PRO A 13 -4.15 -26.47 -1.81
C PRO A 13 -4.89 -25.50 -0.86
N LEU A 14 -5.38 -24.39 -1.39
CA LEU A 14 -6.10 -23.37 -0.62
C LEU A 14 -7.54 -23.80 -0.32
N LYS A 15 -8.20 -24.46 -1.29
CA LYS A 15 -9.54 -25.05 -1.12
C LYS A 15 -9.54 -26.18 -0.08
N GLN A 16 -8.47 -26.98 -0.02
CA GLN A 16 -8.30 -28.03 1.00
C GLN A 16 -8.13 -27.45 2.42
N GLN A 17 -7.72 -26.19 2.56
CA GLN A 17 -7.58 -25.50 3.83
C GLN A 17 -8.84 -24.71 4.22
N GLY A 18 -9.95 -24.82 3.46
CA GLY A 18 -11.18 -24.08 3.70
C GLY A 18 -11.08 -22.59 3.33
N LEU A 19 -10.02 -22.19 2.62
CA LEU A 19 -9.86 -20.85 2.08
C LEU A 19 -10.46 -20.82 0.66
N ASP A 20 -11.64 -20.25 0.54
CA ASP A 20 -12.20 -19.92 -0.77
C ASP A 20 -11.50 -18.66 -1.29
N VAL A 21 -10.54 -18.86 -2.22
CA VAL A 21 -9.76 -17.74 -2.81
C VAL A 21 -10.70 -16.79 -3.55
N GLN A 22 -11.78 -17.27 -4.16
CA GLN A 22 -12.78 -16.41 -4.79
C GLN A 22 -13.53 -15.52 -3.77
N GLY A 23 -13.68 -15.99 -2.55
CA GLY A 23 -14.28 -15.22 -1.46
C GLY A 23 -13.47 -13.98 -1.07
N PHE A 24 -12.15 -14.03 -1.22
CA PHE A 24 -11.26 -12.90 -0.93
C PHE A 24 -11.17 -11.87 -2.06
N GLU A 25 -11.65 -12.18 -3.26
CA GLU A 25 -11.70 -11.23 -4.38
C GLU A 25 -12.87 -10.24 -4.26
N SER A 26 -13.90 -10.57 -3.49
CA SER A 26 -15.05 -9.69 -3.29
C SER A 26 -14.94 -8.90 -1.97
N PRO A 27 -14.85 -7.57 -2.03
CA PRO A 27 -14.84 -6.73 -0.82
C PRO A 27 -16.03 -6.99 0.12
N ARG A 28 -17.21 -7.30 -0.44
CA ARG A 28 -18.41 -7.58 0.35
C ARG A 28 -18.28 -8.85 1.18
N ILE A 29 -17.69 -9.90 0.61
CA ILE A 29 -17.47 -11.16 1.34
C ILE A 29 -16.48 -10.94 2.49
N LEU A 30 -15.41 -10.16 2.28
CA LEU A 30 -14.50 -9.78 3.36
C LEU A 30 -15.22 -9.02 4.49
N MET A 31 -16.15 -8.14 4.12
CA MET A 31 -16.94 -7.39 5.11
C MET A 31 -17.85 -8.31 5.94
N GLU A 32 -18.37 -9.38 5.35
CA GLU A 32 -19.31 -10.32 6.00
C GLU A 32 -18.60 -11.42 6.81
N THR A 33 -17.40 -11.85 6.35
CA THR A 33 -16.73 -13.05 6.89
C THR A 33 -15.57 -12.75 7.82
N VAL A 34 -14.99 -11.53 7.74
CA VAL A 34 -13.87 -11.10 8.57
C VAL A 34 -14.31 -9.96 9.48
N GLU A 35 -14.30 -10.20 10.79
CA GLU A 35 -14.50 -9.14 11.77
C GLU A 35 -13.34 -8.14 11.73
N GLU A 36 -13.65 -6.85 11.81
CA GLU A 36 -12.63 -5.80 11.79
C GLU A 36 -11.92 -5.75 13.14
N ASP A 37 -10.63 -6.05 13.14
CA ASP A 37 -9.74 -5.93 14.28
C ASP A 37 -8.50 -5.13 13.87
N LEU A 38 -8.34 -3.94 14.41
CA LEU A 38 -7.20 -3.08 14.12
C LEU A 38 -5.99 -3.35 15.03
N VAL A 39 -6.14 -4.16 16.07
CA VAL A 39 -5.06 -4.44 17.03
C VAL A 39 -3.80 -5.01 16.34
N PRO A 40 -3.90 -6.00 15.44
CA PRO A 40 -2.72 -6.51 14.73
C PRO A 40 -1.99 -5.46 13.89
N LEU A 41 -2.70 -4.38 13.47
CA LEU A 41 -2.12 -3.32 12.66
C LEU A 41 -1.35 -2.28 13.47
N LEU A 42 -1.54 -2.23 14.80
CA LEU A 42 -0.83 -1.29 15.67
C LEU A 42 0.69 -1.51 15.62
N ASP A 43 1.13 -2.74 15.42
CA ASP A 43 2.55 -3.06 15.26
C ASP A 43 3.20 -2.45 14.00
N LEU A 44 2.39 -2.06 13.03
CA LEU A 44 2.85 -1.43 11.78
C LEU A 44 3.00 0.08 11.95
N ALA A 45 2.41 0.67 13.00
CA ALA A 45 2.46 2.10 13.23
C ALA A 45 3.90 2.58 13.42
N HIS A 46 4.26 3.65 12.73
CA HIS A 46 5.59 4.28 12.78
C HIS A 46 6.75 3.37 12.34
N ARG A 47 6.47 2.28 11.64
CA ARG A 47 7.49 1.40 11.06
C ARG A 47 7.55 1.56 9.55
N PRO A 48 8.76 1.59 8.95
CA PRO A 48 8.87 1.60 7.49
C PRO A 48 8.40 0.26 6.92
N VAL A 49 7.68 0.31 5.81
CA VAL A 49 7.30 -0.87 5.03
C VAL A 49 8.30 -1.01 3.88
N ILE A 50 9.20 -1.98 4.00
CA ILE A 50 10.29 -2.23 3.04
C ILE A 50 10.24 -3.63 2.42
N SER A 51 9.41 -4.52 2.95
CA SER A 51 9.27 -5.88 2.44
C SER A 51 7.90 -6.45 2.77
N ALA A 52 7.30 -7.17 1.83
CA ALA A 52 6.06 -7.93 2.07
C ALA A 52 6.21 -8.98 3.18
N ARG A 53 7.42 -9.45 3.45
CA ARG A 53 7.72 -10.42 4.52
C ARG A 53 7.57 -9.85 5.93
N GLN A 54 7.42 -8.54 6.07
CA GLN A 54 7.17 -7.89 7.37
C GLN A 54 5.78 -8.17 7.91
N PHE A 55 4.83 -8.50 7.02
CA PHE A 55 3.44 -8.68 7.40
C PHE A 55 3.17 -10.11 7.86
N SER A 56 2.49 -10.26 8.99
CA SER A 56 1.87 -11.52 9.35
C SER A 56 0.62 -11.79 8.48
N ARG A 57 0.18 -13.06 8.45
CA ARG A 57 -1.07 -13.42 7.76
C ARG A 57 -2.27 -12.64 8.31
N GLU A 58 -2.35 -12.47 9.61
CA GLU A 58 -3.41 -11.74 10.29
C GLU A 58 -3.42 -10.26 9.89
N GLN A 59 -2.25 -9.61 9.88
CA GLN A 59 -2.11 -8.23 9.41
C GLN A 59 -2.59 -8.06 7.96
N LEU A 60 -2.22 -8.99 7.07
CA LEU A 60 -2.68 -8.94 5.67
C LEU A 60 -4.19 -9.09 5.54
N ILE A 61 -4.82 -9.98 6.34
CA ILE A 61 -6.27 -10.14 6.39
C ILE A 61 -6.93 -8.83 6.85
N GLN A 62 -6.44 -8.22 7.91
CA GLN A 62 -7.00 -6.97 8.44
C GLN A 62 -6.79 -5.77 7.52
N ILE A 63 -5.63 -5.66 6.84
CA ILE A 63 -5.42 -4.66 5.80
C ILE A 63 -6.43 -4.83 4.65
N SER A 64 -6.64 -6.06 4.20
CA SER A 64 -7.60 -6.37 3.14
C SER A 64 -9.04 -6.06 3.57
N ARG A 65 -9.39 -6.39 4.82
CA ARG A 65 -10.69 -6.08 5.40
C ARG A 65 -10.94 -4.57 5.50
N LEU A 66 -9.92 -3.82 5.92
CA LEU A 66 -9.99 -2.36 6.00
C LEU A 66 -10.14 -1.73 4.60
N ALA A 67 -9.37 -2.22 3.62
CA ALA A 67 -9.49 -1.78 2.23
C ALA A 67 -10.89 -2.06 1.66
N ALA A 68 -11.45 -3.25 1.93
CA ALA A 68 -12.82 -3.60 1.56
C ALA A 68 -13.85 -2.66 2.16
N GLY A 69 -13.64 -2.26 3.43
CA GLY A 69 -14.50 -1.27 4.10
C GLY A 69 -14.48 0.09 3.41
N TYR A 70 -13.33 0.58 3.02
CA TYR A 70 -13.21 1.85 2.28
C TYR A 70 -13.81 1.78 0.88
N GLU A 71 -13.75 0.63 0.22
CA GLU A 71 -14.33 0.44 -1.11
C GLU A 71 -15.86 0.35 -1.08
N THR A 72 -16.42 -0.40 -0.12
CA THR A 72 -17.87 -0.63 0.00
C THR A 72 -18.61 0.50 0.69
N GLU A 73 -17.92 1.22 1.59
CA GLU A 73 -18.45 2.29 2.42
C GLU A 73 -17.58 3.56 2.34
N PRO A 74 -17.53 4.27 1.19
CA PRO A 74 -16.65 5.43 1.00
C PRO A 74 -16.83 6.55 2.03
N GLN A 75 -18.02 6.63 2.67
CA GLN A 75 -18.31 7.58 3.75
C GLN A 75 -17.47 7.35 5.01
N ARG A 76 -16.81 6.20 5.15
CA ARG A 76 -15.84 5.94 6.24
C ARG A 76 -14.56 6.76 6.12
N ILE A 77 -14.29 7.34 4.96
CA ILE A 77 -13.08 8.14 4.73
C ILE A 77 -13.26 9.50 5.41
N THR A 78 -12.57 9.69 6.53
CA THR A 78 -12.69 10.89 7.40
C THR A 78 -11.58 11.91 7.20
N ARG A 79 -10.74 11.78 6.16
CA ARG A 79 -9.60 12.67 5.87
C ARG A 79 -8.58 12.78 7.03
N PRO A 80 -8.09 11.65 7.58
CA PRO A 80 -7.19 11.66 8.73
C PRO A 80 -5.79 12.25 8.43
N LEU A 81 -5.46 12.46 7.15
CA LEU A 81 -4.16 12.96 6.71
C LEU A 81 -4.17 14.46 6.38
N THR A 82 -5.18 15.19 6.82
CA THR A 82 -5.24 16.66 6.63
C THR A 82 -4.00 17.32 7.23
N GLY A 83 -3.29 18.12 6.41
CA GLY A 83 -2.04 18.79 6.81
C GLY A 83 -0.80 17.88 6.77
N LYS A 84 -0.92 16.64 6.30
CA LYS A 84 0.19 15.71 6.10
C LYS A 84 0.65 15.72 4.65
N ILE A 85 1.95 15.59 4.43
CA ILE A 85 2.59 15.61 3.11
C ILE A 85 3.21 14.24 2.80
N LEU A 86 2.83 13.68 1.65
CA LEU A 86 3.48 12.52 1.06
C LEU A 86 4.57 12.97 0.09
N ILE A 87 5.78 12.47 0.27
CA ILE A 87 6.80 12.51 -0.78
C ILE A 87 6.63 11.26 -1.66
N SER A 88 6.18 11.46 -2.90
CA SER A 88 6.01 10.41 -3.89
C SER A 88 7.22 10.39 -4.83
N ALA A 89 8.25 9.60 -4.50
CA ALA A 89 9.50 9.52 -5.23
C ALA A 89 9.53 8.25 -6.10
N PHE A 90 9.25 8.39 -7.39
CA PHE A 90 9.23 7.30 -8.35
C PHE A 90 10.30 7.54 -9.42
N TYR A 91 11.47 6.95 -9.24
CA TYR A 91 12.62 7.05 -10.15
C TYR A 91 12.51 6.08 -11.32
N GLU A 92 11.78 4.98 -11.15
CA GLU A 92 11.37 4.11 -12.24
C GLU A 92 9.94 4.40 -12.71
N PRO A 93 9.65 4.35 -14.03
CA PRO A 93 8.31 4.53 -14.56
C PRO A 93 7.31 3.52 -13.97
N SER A 94 6.31 4.01 -13.28
CA SER A 94 5.26 3.18 -12.69
C SER A 94 3.95 3.97 -12.52
N THR A 95 3.25 4.20 -13.60
CA THR A 95 2.04 5.02 -13.61
C THR A 95 0.97 4.51 -12.64
N ARG A 96 0.62 3.21 -12.71
CA ARG A 96 -0.44 2.64 -11.87
C ARG A 96 -0.10 2.71 -10.40
N THR A 97 1.11 2.28 -10.00
CA THR A 97 1.51 2.25 -8.59
C THR A 97 1.57 3.66 -8.02
N ARG A 98 2.22 4.59 -8.74
CA ARG A 98 2.32 5.99 -8.31
C ARG A 98 0.94 6.60 -8.10
N LEU A 99 0.09 6.53 -9.13
CA LEU A 99 -1.26 7.10 -9.06
C LEU A 99 -2.13 6.44 -7.99
N SER A 100 -1.93 5.15 -7.68
CA SER A 100 -2.64 4.47 -6.58
C SER A 100 -2.30 5.09 -5.24
N PHE A 101 -0.99 5.29 -4.92
CA PHE A 101 -0.57 5.92 -3.67
C PHE A 101 -1.01 7.39 -3.60
N GLU A 102 -0.80 8.15 -4.67
CA GLU A 102 -1.16 9.57 -4.72
C GLU A 102 -2.68 9.77 -4.57
N SER A 103 -3.49 8.98 -5.30
CA SER A 103 -4.95 9.03 -5.19
C SER A 103 -5.44 8.65 -3.79
N ALA A 104 -4.88 7.59 -3.19
CA ALA A 104 -5.24 7.18 -1.83
C ALA A 104 -4.92 8.29 -0.82
N TRP A 105 -3.74 8.89 -0.92
CA TRP A 105 -3.30 9.96 -0.02
C TRP A 105 -4.22 11.20 -0.11
N HIS A 106 -4.56 11.63 -1.32
CA HIS A 106 -5.49 12.74 -1.54
C HIS A 106 -6.90 12.42 -1.00
N ARG A 107 -7.39 11.21 -1.21
CA ARG A 107 -8.70 10.80 -0.66
C ARG A 107 -8.72 10.84 0.86
N LEU A 108 -7.61 10.50 1.50
CA LEU A 108 -7.44 10.60 2.95
C LEU A 108 -7.17 12.02 3.44
N GLY A 109 -7.08 13.01 2.54
CA GLY A 109 -7.03 14.43 2.87
C GLY A 109 -5.65 15.04 2.92
N GLY A 110 -4.59 14.31 2.55
CA GLY A 110 -3.22 14.82 2.56
C GLY A 110 -2.80 15.49 1.24
N ASP A 111 -1.67 16.19 1.31
CA ASP A 111 -1.02 16.84 0.17
C ASP A 111 0.15 15.98 -0.34
N ILE A 112 0.62 16.24 -1.56
CA ILE A 112 1.65 15.43 -2.22
C ILE A 112 2.72 16.33 -2.84
N MET A 113 3.98 15.93 -2.64
CA MET A 113 5.14 16.38 -3.41
C MET A 113 5.66 15.21 -4.23
N SER A 114 5.54 15.29 -5.56
CA SER A 114 5.88 14.18 -6.46
C SER A 114 7.22 14.43 -7.15
N ILE A 115 8.09 13.42 -7.16
CA ILE A 115 9.38 13.40 -7.86
C ILE A 115 9.36 12.19 -8.79
N THR A 116 9.44 12.44 -10.10
CA THR A 116 9.32 11.38 -11.13
C THR A 116 10.57 11.22 -11.99
N ASP A 117 11.55 12.08 -11.75
CA ASP A 117 12.82 12.05 -12.50
C ASP A 117 13.99 12.23 -11.52
N PRO A 118 14.86 11.21 -11.35
CA PRO A 118 16.05 11.33 -10.51
C PRO A 118 17.01 12.43 -10.98
N ALA A 119 16.98 12.80 -12.26
CA ALA A 119 17.81 13.88 -12.81
C ALA A 119 17.45 15.26 -12.21
N THR A 120 16.29 15.40 -11.62
CA THR A 120 15.86 16.64 -10.92
C THR A 120 16.25 16.68 -9.45
N THR A 121 16.90 15.64 -8.94
CA THR A 121 17.33 15.50 -7.55
C THR A 121 18.85 15.61 -7.41
N GLY A 122 19.36 15.60 -6.18
CA GLY A 122 20.77 15.55 -5.87
C GLY A 122 21.48 14.29 -6.38
N ILE A 123 20.76 13.22 -6.69
CA ILE A 123 21.30 11.98 -7.31
C ILE A 123 22.04 12.33 -8.61
N ALA A 124 21.49 13.20 -9.43
CA ALA A 124 22.14 13.66 -10.67
C ALA A 124 23.48 14.37 -10.44
N LYS A 125 23.74 14.84 -9.23
CA LYS A 125 24.97 15.50 -8.80
C LYS A 125 25.89 14.57 -8.03
N GLY A 126 25.57 13.29 -7.92
CA GLY A 126 26.35 12.28 -7.23
C GLY A 126 26.06 12.14 -5.73
N GLU A 127 24.97 12.70 -5.24
CA GLU A 127 24.49 12.43 -3.87
C GLU A 127 24.08 10.96 -3.73
N SER A 128 24.32 10.39 -2.56
CA SER A 128 23.86 9.04 -2.27
C SER A 128 22.35 8.98 -2.06
N LEU A 129 21.72 7.82 -2.28
CA LEU A 129 20.31 7.61 -1.95
C LEU A 129 20.03 7.83 -0.47
N PHE A 130 21.01 7.58 0.39
CA PHE A 130 20.90 7.84 1.81
C PHE A 130 20.75 9.34 2.09
N ASP A 131 21.62 10.18 1.53
CA ASP A 131 21.58 11.65 1.73
C ASP A 131 20.27 12.24 1.18
N VAL A 132 19.84 11.74 0.00
CA VAL A 132 18.54 12.14 -0.57
C VAL A 132 17.39 11.71 0.33
N GLY A 133 17.42 10.51 0.90
CA GLY A 133 16.42 10.03 1.85
C GLY A 133 16.33 10.90 3.11
N GLU A 134 17.48 11.23 3.69
CA GLU A 134 17.55 12.15 4.84
C GLU A 134 16.98 13.53 4.50
N MET A 135 17.30 14.08 3.34
CA MET A 135 16.75 15.33 2.87
C MET A 135 15.21 15.27 2.71
N LEU A 136 14.70 14.23 2.06
CA LEU A 136 13.25 14.05 1.84
C LEU A 136 12.47 13.93 3.15
N ASN A 137 13.08 13.34 4.18
CA ASN A 137 12.49 13.18 5.51
C ASN A 137 12.20 14.54 6.22
N HIS A 138 12.84 15.63 5.78
CA HIS A 138 12.58 16.97 6.30
C HIS A 138 11.40 17.68 5.63
N TYR A 139 10.97 17.21 4.46
CA TYR A 139 9.92 17.87 3.66
C TYR A 139 8.55 17.21 3.76
N GLY A 140 8.48 15.94 4.17
CA GLY A 140 7.23 15.20 4.25
C GLY A 140 7.08 14.36 5.51
N ASP A 141 5.86 13.95 5.76
CA ASP A 141 5.51 13.07 6.88
C ASP A 141 5.66 11.59 6.50
N MET A 142 5.61 11.29 5.23
CA MET A 142 5.78 9.94 4.67
C MET A 142 6.47 9.98 3.32
N VAL A 143 7.30 9.00 3.05
CA VAL A 143 7.97 8.81 1.75
C VAL A 143 7.52 7.48 1.15
N VAL A 144 7.09 7.50 -0.10
CA VAL A 144 6.94 6.30 -0.94
C VAL A 144 8.02 6.37 -2.02
N LEU A 145 8.97 5.46 -1.96
CA LEU A 145 10.11 5.41 -2.87
C LEU A 145 10.01 4.16 -3.74
N ARG A 146 10.22 4.35 -5.04
CA ARG A 146 10.49 3.30 -6.02
C ARG A 146 11.71 3.68 -6.84
N ASP A 147 12.76 2.83 -6.73
CA ASP A 147 14.03 2.93 -7.45
C ASP A 147 14.30 1.62 -8.21
#